data_505f614571ce4a0aa397ef5ce43e29c0
#
_entry.id   505f614571ce4a0aa397ef5ce43e29c0
#
_cell.length_a   1.000
_cell.length_b   1.000
_cell.length_c   1.000
_cell.angle_alpha   90.00
_cell.angle_beta   90.00
_cell.angle_gamma   90.00
#
_symmetry.space_group_name_H-M   'P 1'
#
loop_
_entity.id
_entity.type
_entity.pdbx_description
1 polymer ?
#
loop_
_entity_poly.entity_id
_entity_poly.type
_entity_poly.pdbx_seq_one_letter_code
_entity_poly.pdbx_strand_id
1 'polypeptide(L)'
;MGNSYKNCKIQDNTAELIYEKGSLFVTIFENNIVHVAQKPGIESVAIEEGFIPKAATPNVICKDTSDAKGTAAEAGVSDAAVKAVISARDITVYVKDNEKLDIYYKGKLVLSDYEKARKKSEKNPYEDLAIAELEGHTVGKDEEKTDSVTIIKKLGKDDAIYGLGDKPGCLNKRGYSYVNWNTDDPAPHVDSFKSLYKSIPFFIVLGDEYCYGIFADNTYKTTFDFGYENTDYYFVEHEKGELDYYFMPGNDMAEVVGLYTSLTGTTPLYQ
;
A
#
# COMPACT_ATOMS: atom_id res chain seq x y z
N MET A 1 -16.90 11.24 -10.29
CA MET A 1 -18.01 10.63 -9.52
C MET A 1 -17.37 9.61 -8.58
N GLY A 2 -17.74 9.61 -7.30
CA GLY A 2 -17.19 8.70 -6.32
C GLY A 2 -17.59 7.24 -6.60
N ASN A 3 -16.91 6.28 -5.93
CA ASN A 3 -17.23 4.85 -5.96
C ASN A 3 -17.94 4.49 -4.65
N SER A 4 -19.28 4.54 -4.65
CA SER A 4 -20.08 4.36 -3.43
C SER A 4 -20.12 2.89 -3.01
N TYR A 5 -19.96 2.64 -1.72
CA TYR A 5 -20.12 1.32 -1.11
C TYR A 5 -21.57 0.86 -1.20
N LYS A 6 -21.77 -0.43 -1.48
CA LYS A 6 -23.10 -1.06 -1.59
C LYS A 6 -23.35 -2.13 -0.53
N ASN A 7 -22.43 -3.07 -0.39
CA ASN A 7 -22.61 -4.23 0.47
C ASN A 7 -21.28 -4.90 0.81
N CYS A 8 -21.31 -5.86 1.72
CA CYS A 8 -20.19 -6.77 1.96
C CYS A 8 -20.67 -8.23 2.05
N LYS A 9 -19.79 -9.15 1.70
CA LYS A 9 -19.98 -10.60 1.83
C LYS A 9 -18.75 -11.22 2.43
N ILE A 10 -18.89 -12.40 3.02
CA ILE A 10 -17.78 -13.20 3.50
C ILE A 10 -17.75 -14.50 2.69
N GLN A 11 -16.62 -14.79 2.10
CA GLN A 11 -16.35 -16.06 1.43
C GLN A 11 -14.94 -16.53 1.80
N ASP A 12 -14.79 -17.76 2.24
CA ASP A 12 -13.49 -18.39 2.58
C ASP A 12 -12.60 -17.52 3.50
N ASN A 13 -13.21 -16.93 4.54
CA ASN A 13 -12.58 -15.98 5.48
C ASN A 13 -12.07 -14.67 4.85
N THR A 14 -12.48 -14.34 3.64
CA THR A 14 -12.20 -13.07 2.96
C THR A 14 -13.48 -12.24 2.92
N ALA A 15 -13.39 -10.95 3.24
CA ALA A 15 -14.48 -10.01 3.08
C ALA A 15 -14.44 -9.39 1.68
N GLU A 16 -15.49 -9.61 0.89
CA GLU A 16 -15.72 -8.90 -0.37
C GLU A 16 -16.51 -7.62 -0.09
N LEU A 17 -15.93 -6.48 -0.35
CA LEU A 17 -16.52 -5.16 -0.24
C LEU A 17 -17.01 -4.73 -1.62
N ILE A 18 -18.32 -4.65 -1.81
CA ILE A 18 -18.94 -4.38 -3.10
C ILE A 18 -19.21 -2.88 -3.23
N TYR A 19 -18.68 -2.28 -4.27
CA TYR A 19 -18.89 -0.88 -4.65
C TYR A 19 -19.64 -0.75 -5.97
N GLU A 20 -19.94 0.46 -6.40
CA GLU A 20 -20.62 0.69 -7.70
C GLU A 20 -19.78 0.25 -8.91
N LYS A 21 -18.46 0.35 -8.80
CA LYS A 21 -17.51 0.11 -9.89
C LYS A 21 -16.53 -1.02 -9.59
N GLY A 22 -16.96 -2.08 -8.95
CA GLY A 22 -16.11 -3.23 -8.66
C GLY A 22 -16.14 -3.65 -7.20
N SER A 23 -15.25 -4.55 -6.85
CA SER A 23 -15.11 -5.10 -5.50
C SER A 23 -13.69 -4.92 -4.97
N LEU A 24 -13.57 -4.82 -3.66
CA LEU A 24 -12.30 -4.86 -2.94
C LEU A 24 -12.37 -6.06 -1.97
N PHE A 25 -11.33 -6.86 -1.96
CA PHE A 25 -11.22 -8.04 -1.11
C PHE A 25 -10.27 -7.75 0.04
N VAL A 26 -10.69 -8.07 1.26
CA VAL A 26 -9.89 -7.88 2.48
C VAL A 26 -9.80 -9.20 3.22
N THR A 27 -8.59 -9.72 3.36
CA THR A 27 -8.28 -10.93 4.14
C THR A 27 -7.37 -10.55 5.30
N ILE A 28 -7.74 -10.94 6.52
CA ILE A 28 -6.91 -10.81 7.70
C ILE A 28 -6.36 -12.20 8.03
N PHE A 29 -5.03 -12.32 8.12
CA PHE A 29 -4.36 -13.58 8.45
C PHE A 29 -4.17 -13.76 9.96
N GLU A 30 -3.93 -15.00 10.38
CA GLU A 30 -3.70 -15.36 11.80
C GLU A 30 -2.50 -14.64 12.43
N ASN A 31 -1.53 -14.20 11.64
CA ASN A 31 -0.36 -13.43 12.05
C ASN A 31 -0.54 -11.90 11.93
N ASN A 32 -1.79 -11.41 11.84
CA ASN A 32 -2.15 -9.99 11.71
C ASN A 32 -1.75 -9.32 10.38
N ILE A 33 -1.26 -10.04 9.39
CA ILE A 33 -1.10 -9.48 8.05
C ILE A 33 -2.50 -9.24 7.45
N VAL A 34 -2.66 -8.10 6.75
CA VAL A 34 -3.89 -7.78 6.01
C VAL A 34 -3.57 -7.75 4.53
N HIS A 35 -4.24 -8.57 3.75
CA HIS A 35 -4.19 -8.54 2.29
C HIS A 35 -5.38 -7.74 1.75
N VAL A 36 -5.12 -6.80 0.86
CA VAL A 36 -6.13 -5.95 0.22
C VAL A 36 -5.93 -6.01 -1.29
N ALA A 37 -6.92 -6.52 -2.02
CA ALA A 37 -6.82 -6.73 -3.46
C ALA A 37 -8.12 -6.42 -4.20
N GLN A 38 -8.04 -6.12 -5.50
CA GLN A 38 -9.20 -5.98 -6.39
C GLN A 38 -9.69 -7.32 -6.96
N LYS A 39 -8.89 -8.38 -6.85
CA LYS A 39 -9.28 -9.75 -7.22
C LYS A 39 -9.31 -10.66 -6.01
N PRO A 40 -10.16 -11.69 -6.03
CA PRO A 40 -10.15 -12.71 -4.99
C PRO A 40 -8.91 -13.63 -5.12
N GLY A 41 -8.45 -14.13 -3.99
CA GLY A 41 -7.32 -15.05 -3.95
C GLY A 41 -5.96 -14.35 -3.87
N ILE A 42 -4.90 -15.13 -3.97
CA ILE A 42 -3.51 -14.67 -3.96
C ILE A 42 -2.85 -15.22 -5.23
N GLU A 43 -2.50 -14.32 -6.13
CA GLU A 43 -1.74 -14.62 -7.34
C GLU A 43 -0.46 -13.79 -7.32
N SER A 44 0.59 -14.32 -6.68
CA SER A 44 1.85 -13.61 -6.46
C SER A 44 3.02 -14.33 -7.12
N VAL A 45 3.95 -13.57 -7.69
CA VAL A 45 5.26 -14.11 -8.12
C VAL A 45 6.30 -14.12 -6.99
N ALA A 46 6.01 -13.44 -5.89
CA ALA A 46 6.90 -13.31 -4.74
C ALA A 46 6.52 -14.21 -3.56
N ILE A 47 5.31 -14.78 -3.56
CA ILE A 47 4.78 -15.61 -2.48
C ILE A 47 4.55 -17.02 -3.01
N GLU A 48 5.27 -17.99 -2.48
CA GLU A 48 5.01 -19.40 -2.75
C GLU A 48 3.80 -19.89 -1.94
N GLU A 49 3.01 -20.81 -2.49
CA GLU A 49 1.78 -21.34 -1.87
C GLU A 49 2.00 -21.83 -0.42
N GLY A 50 3.15 -22.44 -0.14
CA GLY A 50 3.51 -22.95 1.18
C GLY A 50 3.77 -21.86 2.25
N PHE A 51 3.92 -20.60 1.85
CA PHE A 51 4.14 -19.46 2.75
C PHE A 51 2.88 -18.61 3.00
N ILE A 52 1.77 -18.91 2.32
CA ILE A 52 0.51 -18.20 2.55
C ILE A 52 -0.01 -18.49 3.96
N PRO A 53 -0.13 -17.49 4.85
CA PRO A 53 -0.63 -17.72 6.19
C PRO A 53 -2.10 -18.13 6.16
N LYS A 54 -2.52 -18.84 7.22
CA LYS A 54 -3.92 -19.18 7.37
C LYS A 54 -4.76 -17.92 7.59
N ALA A 55 -5.82 -17.74 6.81
CA ALA A 55 -6.78 -16.67 6.99
C ALA A 55 -7.54 -16.83 8.33
N ALA A 56 -7.60 -15.77 9.13
CA ALA A 56 -8.40 -15.72 10.34
C ALA A 56 -9.88 -15.60 9.98
N THR A 57 -10.76 -16.14 10.83
CA THR A 57 -12.21 -15.95 10.65
C THR A 57 -12.59 -14.52 11.00
N PRO A 58 -13.05 -13.70 10.04
CA PRO A 58 -13.37 -12.31 10.29
C PRO A 58 -14.74 -12.16 10.95
N ASN A 59 -14.87 -11.20 11.86
CA ASN A 59 -16.15 -10.65 12.27
C ASN A 59 -16.44 -9.43 11.39
N VAL A 60 -17.51 -9.45 10.62
CA VAL A 60 -17.87 -8.38 9.69
C VAL A 60 -19.20 -7.78 10.09
N ILE A 61 -19.21 -6.49 10.33
CA ILE A 61 -20.42 -5.70 10.61
C ILE A 61 -20.62 -4.77 9.42
N CYS A 62 -21.60 -5.07 8.57
CA CYS A 62 -22.04 -4.18 7.51
C CYS A 62 -23.07 -3.22 8.10
N LYS A 63 -22.83 -1.94 8.00
CA LYS A 63 -23.80 -0.93 8.43
C LYS A 63 -24.78 -0.70 7.27
N ASP A 64 -25.98 -1.21 7.39
CA ASP A 64 -27.09 -0.71 6.59
C ASP A 64 -27.34 0.75 6.95
N THR A 65 -27.71 1.55 5.97
CA THR A 65 -27.89 3.01 6.10
C THR A 65 -28.93 3.44 7.15
N SER A 66 -29.61 2.50 7.81
CA SER A 66 -30.67 2.73 8.81
C SER A 66 -30.24 2.60 10.27
N ASP A 67 -29.12 1.92 10.62
CA ASP A 67 -28.84 1.52 12.00
C ASP A 67 -27.45 1.97 12.55
N ALA A 68 -26.98 3.14 12.17
CA ALA A 68 -25.70 3.68 12.60
C ALA A 68 -25.72 4.19 14.06
N LYS A 69 -25.85 3.33 15.06
CA LYS A 69 -25.55 3.69 16.45
C LYS A 69 -24.88 2.54 17.19
N GLY A 70 -23.60 2.67 17.46
CA GLY A 70 -23.04 1.94 18.57
C GLY A 70 -21.62 1.38 18.57
N THR A 71 -20.86 1.31 17.49
CA THR A 71 -19.53 0.61 17.53
C THR A 71 -18.33 1.44 17.09
N ALA A 72 -18.51 2.56 16.42
CA ALA A 72 -17.41 3.44 15.99
C ALA A 72 -17.04 4.49 17.03
N ALA A 73 -17.88 4.74 18.04
CA ALA A 73 -17.67 5.77 19.05
C ALA A 73 -16.47 5.52 19.98
N GLU A 74 -16.06 4.25 20.17
CA GLU A 74 -14.92 3.89 21.02
C GLU A 74 -13.55 4.19 20.36
N ALA A 75 -13.51 4.34 19.04
CA ALA A 75 -12.25 4.57 18.29
C ALA A 75 -12.04 6.02 17.83
N GLY A 76 -12.92 6.96 18.19
CA GLY A 76 -12.78 8.37 17.78
C GLY A 76 -13.02 8.62 16.27
N VAL A 77 -13.56 7.63 15.56
CA VAL A 77 -13.92 7.72 14.13
C VAL A 77 -15.29 8.37 13.99
N SER A 78 -15.44 9.37 13.11
CA SER A 78 -16.74 9.94 12.76
C SER A 78 -17.66 8.83 12.23
N ASP A 79 -18.68 8.47 12.99
CA ASP A 79 -19.58 7.33 12.76
C ASP A 79 -20.28 7.36 11.40
N ALA A 80 -20.49 8.55 10.84
CA ALA A 80 -21.25 8.75 9.60
C ALA A 80 -20.50 8.31 8.32
N ALA A 81 -19.16 8.19 8.35
CA ALA A 81 -18.35 7.85 7.17
C ALA A 81 -18.10 6.34 7.03
N VAL A 82 -18.26 5.56 8.11
CA VAL A 82 -17.96 4.13 8.12
C VAL A 82 -19.13 3.34 7.57
N LYS A 83 -18.88 2.48 6.59
CA LYS A 83 -19.86 1.63 5.89
C LYS A 83 -19.82 0.18 6.36
N ALA A 84 -18.64 -0.33 6.68
CA ALA A 84 -18.48 -1.66 7.26
C ALA A 84 -17.27 -1.69 8.20
N VAL A 85 -17.27 -2.66 9.10
CA VAL A 85 -16.16 -2.94 10.01
C VAL A 85 -15.79 -4.40 9.88
N ILE A 86 -14.54 -4.70 9.61
CA ILE A 86 -13.99 -6.05 9.52
C ILE A 86 -12.98 -6.20 10.64
N SER A 87 -13.13 -7.20 11.50
CA SER A 87 -12.20 -7.43 12.59
C SER A 87 -11.81 -8.89 12.71
N ALA A 88 -10.53 -9.15 12.91
CA ALA A 88 -10.01 -10.46 13.29
C ALA A 88 -8.66 -10.27 14.01
N ARG A 89 -8.36 -11.13 14.97
CA ARG A 89 -7.13 -11.02 15.76
C ARG A 89 -6.99 -9.62 16.36
N ASP A 90 -5.83 -8.99 16.22
CA ASP A 90 -5.56 -7.64 16.73
C ASP A 90 -5.88 -6.54 15.69
N ILE A 91 -6.49 -6.90 14.56
CA ILE A 91 -6.78 -6.00 13.45
C ILE A 91 -8.25 -5.59 13.43
N THR A 92 -8.49 -4.32 13.15
CA THR A 92 -9.81 -3.79 12.80
C THR A 92 -9.67 -2.88 11.58
N VAL A 93 -10.44 -3.17 10.52
CA VAL A 93 -10.49 -2.40 9.28
C VAL A 93 -11.83 -1.69 9.20
N TYR A 94 -11.80 -0.36 9.15
CA TYR A 94 -12.97 0.47 8.91
C TYR A 94 -13.06 0.80 7.43
N VAL A 95 -14.17 0.45 6.83
CA VAL A 95 -14.45 0.59 5.39
C VAL A 95 -15.27 1.85 5.15
N LYS A 96 -14.89 2.63 4.15
CA LYS A 96 -15.53 3.87 3.74
C LYS A 96 -15.91 3.82 2.25
N ASP A 97 -16.60 4.86 1.77
CA ASP A 97 -16.81 5.08 0.33
C ASP A 97 -15.46 5.27 -0.40
N ASN A 98 -15.49 5.09 -1.71
CA ASN A 98 -14.32 5.24 -2.60
C ASN A 98 -13.17 4.27 -2.28
N GLU A 99 -13.49 3.06 -1.82
CA GLU A 99 -12.50 2.00 -1.49
C GLU A 99 -11.50 2.46 -0.42
N LYS A 100 -11.89 3.40 0.45
CA LYS A 100 -11.02 3.93 1.50
C LYS A 100 -11.10 3.09 2.76
N LEU A 101 -9.93 2.82 3.33
CA LEU A 101 -9.77 2.00 4.53
C LEU A 101 -9.00 2.75 5.61
N ASP A 102 -9.42 2.55 6.87
CA ASP A 102 -8.60 2.84 8.04
C ASP A 102 -8.29 1.51 8.74
N ILE A 103 -7.03 1.23 8.99
CA ILE A 103 -6.59 -0.01 9.64
C ILE A 103 -6.05 0.30 11.03
N TYR A 104 -6.62 -0.38 12.00
CA TYR A 104 -6.24 -0.33 13.41
C TYR A 104 -5.52 -1.63 13.78
N TYR A 105 -4.46 -1.51 14.55
CA TYR A 105 -3.74 -2.62 15.16
C TYR A 105 -3.71 -2.43 16.67
N LYS A 106 -4.16 -3.44 17.43
CA LYS A 106 -4.29 -3.38 18.89
C LYS A 106 -5.05 -2.12 19.37
N GLY A 107 -6.11 -1.75 18.64
CA GLY A 107 -6.95 -0.59 18.95
C GLY A 107 -6.38 0.79 18.58
N LYS A 108 -5.16 0.86 18.03
CA LYS A 108 -4.56 2.12 17.54
C LYS A 108 -4.66 2.23 16.03
N LEU A 109 -4.98 3.43 15.51
CA LEU A 109 -4.93 3.71 14.08
C LEU A 109 -3.48 3.68 13.60
N VAL A 110 -3.21 2.81 12.63
CA VAL A 110 -1.86 2.61 12.08
C VAL A 110 -1.78 3.04 10.61
N LEU A 111 -2.80 2.76 9.82
CA LEU A 111 -2.85 3.11 8.40
C LEU A 111 -4.19 3.76 8.06
N SER A 112 -4.15 4.86 7.32
CA SER A 112 -5.35 5.55 6.84
C SER A 112 -5.18 5.94 5.38
N ASP A 113 -6.22 5.71 4.58
CA ASP A 113 -6.26 6.23 3.22
C ASP A 113 -6.38 7.75 3.19
N TYR A 114 -5.68 8.37 2.26
CA TYR A 114 -5.81 9.81 2.04
C TYR A 114 -7.13 10.12 1.34
N GLU A 115 -7.95 10.97 1.94
CA GLU A 115 -9.34 11.18 1.50
C GLU A 115 -9.49 12.14 0.34
N LYS A 116 -8.53 13.07 0.18
CA LYS A 116 -8.58 14.08 -0.87
C LYS A 116 -8.00 13.54 -2.17
N ALA A 117 -8.40 14.14 -3.29
CA ALA A 117 -7.75 13.86 -4.56
C ALA A 117 -6.26 14.24 -4.51
N ARG A 118 -5.42 13.40 -5.13
CA ARG A 118 -4.00 13.69 -5.30
C ARG A 118 -3.84 15.01 -6.04
N LYS A 119 -3.05 15.90 -5.50
CA LYS A 119 -2.61 17.11 -6.21
C LYS A 119 -1.40 16.72 -7.03
N LYS A 120 -1.61 16.33 -8.29
CA LYS A 120 -0.48 16.13 -9.21
C LYS A 120 0.32 17.44 -9.24
N SER A 121 1.60 17.37 -8.87
CA SER A 121 2.55 18.47 -9.12
C SER A 121 2.49 18.79 -10.60
N GLU A 122 2.45 20.08 -10.97
CA GLU A 122 2.74 20.46 -12.35
C GLU A 122 4.18 19.99 -12.61
N LYS A 123 4.32 18.87 -13.33
CA LYS A 123 5.62 18.30 -13.66
C LYS A 123 6.44 19.36 -14.35
N ASN A 124 7.65 19.60 -13.87
CA ASN A 124 8.60 20.43 -14.61
C ASN A 124 8.96 19.68 -15.91
N PRO A 125 8.53 20.13 -17.08
CA PRO A 125 8.77 19.41 -18.34
C PRO A 125 10.27 19.23 -18.63
N TYR A 126 11.12 20.07 -18.05
CA TYR A 126 12.57 20.02 -18.23
C TYR A 126 13.24 18.94 -17.36
N GLU A 127 12.69 18.58 -16.20
CA GLU A 127 13.21 17.45 -15.40
C GLU A 127 12.91 16.11 -16.09
N ASP A 128 11.72 15.93 -16.62
CA ASP A 128 11.36 14.70 -17.34
C ASP A 128 12.19 14.56 -18.65
N LEU A 129 12.49 15.66 -19.35
CA LEU A 129 13.33 15.66 -20.54
C LEU A 129 14.81 15.33 -20.22
N ALA A 130 15.37 15.95 -19.17
CA ALA A 130 16.76 15.70 -18.77
C ALA A 130 16.98 14.26 -18.30
N ILE A 131 16.01 13.66 -17.59
CA ILE A 131 16.05 12.26 -17.16
C ILE A 131 15.90 11.33 -18.37
N ALA A 132 15.00 11.61 -19.29
CA ALA A 132 14.78 10.79 -20.49
C ALA A 132 15.99 10.84 -21.44
N GLU A 133 16.66 11.98 -21.58
CA GLU A 133 17.89 12.10 -22.35
C GLU A 133 19.05 11.32 -21.72
N LEU A 134 19.17 11.34 -20.37
CA LEU A 134 20.17 10.57 -19.65
C LEU A 134 19.91 9.06 -19.71
N GLU A 135 18.65 8.64 -19.70
CA GLU A 135 18.25 7.23 -19.81
C GLU A 135 18.22 6.69 -21.25
N GLY A 136 18.55 7.53 -22.25
CA GLY A 136 18.55 7.13 -23.67
C GLY A 136 17.16 6.82 -24.23
N HIS A 137 16.10 7.23 -23.53
CA HIS A 137 14.73 7.07 -24.00
C HIS A 137 14.31 8.27 -24.84
N THR A 138 13.81 8.01 -26.06
CA THR A 138 13.05 9.02 -26.80
C THR A 138 11.76 9.29 -26.06
N VAL A 139 11.54 10.55 -25.67
CA VAL A 139 10.25 10.99 -25.09
C VAL A 139 9.16 10.75 -26.15
N GLY A 140 8.52 9.58 -26.10
CA GLY A 140 7.27 9.33 -26.82
C GLY A 140 6.22 10.29 -26.29
N LYS A 141 5.38 10.82 -27.19
CA LYS A 141 4.18 11.56 -26.82
C LYS A 141 3.41 10.75 -25.79
N ASP A 142 2.99 11.39 -24.70
CA ASP A 142 2.21 10.81 -23.62
C ASP A 142 1.19 9.81 -24.18
N GLU A 143 1.44 8.51 -24.00
CA GLU A 143 0.36 7.54 -24.06
C GLU A 143 -0.55 7.88 -22.88
N GLU A 144 -1.82 8.13 -23.14
CA GLU A 144 -2.82 8.36 -22.10
C GLU A 144 -2.71 7.21 -21.10
N LYS A 145 -2.28 7.50 -19.87
CA LYS A 145 -2.22 6.53 -18.77
C LYS A 145 -3.64 6.18 -18.33
N THR A 146 -4.31 5.32 -19.09
CA THR A 146 -5.71 4.96 -18.84
C THR A 146 -5.90 3.89 -17.79
N ASP A 147 -4.84 3.12 -17.43
CA ASP A 147 -4.96 1.91 -16.59
C ASP A 147 -4.06 1.91 -15.35
N SER A 148 -3.55 3.07 -14.91
CA SER A 148 -2.70 3.13 -13.71
C SER A 148 -3.51 2.94 -12.43
N VAL A 149 -2.98 2.10 -11.52
CA VAL A 149 -3.55 1.85 -10.19
C VAL A 149 -2.74 2.59 -9.14
N THR A 150 -3.42 3.35 -8.30
CA THR A 150 -2.75 4.18 -7.30
C THR A 150 -3.29 3.94 -5.90
N ILE A 151 -2.39 3.64 -4.96
CA ILE A 151 -2.63 3.58 -3.52
C ILE A 151 -2.14 4.90 -2.91
N ILE A 152 -2.99 5.62 -2.18
CA ILE A 152 -2.59 6.88 -1.53
C ILE A 152 -2.92 6.78 -0.04
N LYS A 153 -1.91 6.86 0.81
CA LYS A 153 -2.04 6.76 2.27
C LYS A 153 -1.58 8.05 2.95
N LYS A 154 -2.19 8.38 4.08
CA LYS A 154 -1.73 9.49 4.92
C LYS A 154 -0.30 9.25 5.38
N LEU A 155 0.48 10.32 5.45
CA LEU A 155 1.84 10.31 5.96
C LEU A 155 1.90 11.21 7.21
N GLY A 156 2.33 10.66 8.32
CA GLY A 156 2.55 11.40 9.56
C GLY A 156 3.69 12.40 9.42
N LYS A 157 3.66 13.47 10.20
CA LYS A 157 4.63 14.58 10.08
C LYS A 157 6.08 14.12 10.26
N ASP A 158 6.31 13.20 11.18
CA ASP A 158 7.66 12.75 11.59
C ASP A 158 7.94 11.29 11.17
N ASP A 159 7.10 10.70 10.29
CA ASP A 159 7.29 9.35 9.79
C ASP A 159 8.62 9.22 9.04
N ALA A 160 9.33 8.13 9.31
CA ALA A 160 10.50 7.71 8.54
C ALA A 160 10.14 6.49 7.67
N ILE A 161 10.71 6.42 6.46
CA ILE A 161 10.41 5.37 5.49
C ILE A 161 11.70 4.68 5.03
N TYR A 162 11.68 3.33 5.04
CA TYR A 162 12.84 2.49 4.72
C TYR A 162 12.45 1.38 3.75
N GLY A 163 13.31 0.98 2.83
CA GLY A 163 13.09 -0.16 1.94
C GLY A 163 13.33 0.10 0.47
N LEU A 164 12.57 -0.59 -0.42
CA LEU A 164 12.59 -0.57 -1.89
C LEU A 164 13.78 -1.27 -2.57
N GLY A 165 14.65 -1.95 -1.84
CA GLY A 165 15.85 -2.57 -2.39
C GLY A 165 16.98 -1.57 -2.65
N ASP A 166 17.71 -1.71 -3.75
CA ASP A 166 18.84 -0.83 -4.07
C ASP A 166 18.32 0.51 -4.58
N LYS A 167 18.43 1.52 -3.76
CA LYS A 167 18.06 2.90 -4.08
C LYS A 167 19.13 3.85 -3.52
N PRO A 168 19.56 4.87 -4.28
CA PRO A 168 20.54 5.85 -3.81
C PRO A 168 19.94 6.78 -2.75
N GLY A 169 20.77 7.70 -2.27
CA GLY A 169 20.39 8.73 -1.33
C GLY A 169 20.32 8.27 0.12
N CYS A 170 19.60 9.00 0.94
CA CYS A 170 19.47 8.74 2.35
C CYS A 170 18.78 7.41 2.67
N LEU A 171 19.14 6.80 3.81
CA LEU A 171 18.49 5.60 4.30
C LEU A 171 16.99 5.84 4.56
N ASN A 172 16.64 6.96 5.19
CA ASN A 172 15.26 7.42 5.28
C ASN A 172 14.82 8.00 3.93
N LYS A 173 13.85 7.36 3.32
CA LYS A 173 13.32 7.67 1.98
C LYS A 173 12.25 8.77 1.97
N ARG A 174 11.86 9.31 3.14
CA ARG A 174 10.90 10.41 3.22
C ARG A 174 11.37 11.63 2.42
N GLY A 175 10.47 12.25 1.68
CA GLY A 175 10.75 13.42 0.83
C GLY A 175 11.34 13.08 -0.53
N TYR A 176 11.42 11.79 -0.89
CA TYR A 176 11.94 11.32 -2.17
C TYR A 176 10.89 10.55 -2.97
N SER A 177 11.10 10.48 -4.28
CA SER A 177 10.32 9.64 -5.19
C SER A 177 11.25 8.65 -5.88
N TYR A 178 10.84 7.37 -5.95
CA TYR A 178 11.61 6.27 -6.54
C TYR A 178 10.79 5.49 -7.55
N VAL A 179 11.48 4.80 -8.46
CA VAL A 179 10.86 3.91 -9.44
C VAL A 179 11.42 2.50 -9.23
N ASN A 180 10.53 1.53 -9.07
CA ASN A 180 10.89 0.13 -9.17
C ASN A 180 10.78 -0.31 -10.62
N TRP A 181 11.93 -0.31 -11.27
CA TRP A 181 12.18 -0.77 -12.62
C TRP A 181 13.67 -1.02 -12.76
N ASN A 182 14.09 -2.28 -12.83
CA ASN A 182 15.51 -2.63 -12.80
C ASN A 182 16.26 -1.96 -13.94
N THR A 183 17.27 -1.19 -13.58
CA THR A 183 18.07 -0.39 -14.53
C THR A 183 19.54 -0.63 -14.28
N ASP A 184 20.26 -1.00 -15.36
CA ASP A 184 21.72 -1.11 -15.36
C ASP A 184 22.31 0.22 -15.83
N ASP A 185 22.73 1.05 -14.88
CA ASP A 185 23.39 2.32 -15.18
C ASP A 185 24.88 2.23 -14.84
N PRO A 186 25.78 2.28 -15.84
CA PRO A 186 27.22 2.19 -15.64
C PRO A 186 27.84 3.50 -15.12
N ALA A 187 27.09 4.61 -15.08
CA ALA A 187 27.58 5.90 -14.60
C ALA A 187 27.65 5.95 -13.07
N PRO A 188 28.44 6.87 -12.47
CA PRO A 188 28.40 7.11 -11.04
C PRO A 188 26.99 7.50 -10.59
N HIS A 189 26.44 6.77 -9.64
CA HIS A 189 25.10 7.02 -9.13
C HIS A 189 25.08 8.25 -8.23
N VAL A 190 24.14 9.14 -8.47
CA VAL A 190 23.86 10.33 -7.65
C VAL A 190 22.55 10.11 -6.87
N ASP A 191 22.35 10.90 -5.81
CA ASP A 191 21.20 10.76 -4.92
C ASP A 191 19.83 10.95 -5.62
N SER A 192 19.82 11.63 -6.77
CA SER A 192 18.63 11.86 -7.57
C SER A 192 18.22 10.69 -8.49
N PHE A 193 19.06 9.65 -8.61
CA PHE A 193 18.68 8.45 -9.36
C PHE A 193 17.43 7.80 -8.73
N LYS A 194 16.43 7.52 -9.54
CA LYS A 194 15.16 6.96 -9.08
C LYS A 194 15.12 5.43 -9.16
N SER A 195 15.94 4.82 -10.03
CA SER A 195 15.90 3.39 -10.34
C SER A 195 17.29 2.80 -10.40
N LEU A 196 17.50 1.62 -9.82
CA LEU A 196 18.72 0.81 -9.85
C LEU A 196 18.37 -0.67 -10.03
N TYR A 197 19.31 -1.59 -9.71
CA TYR A 197 19.21 -3.02 -10.02
C TYR A 197 18.09 -3.75 -9.28
N LYS A 198 18.01 -3.67 -7.95
CA LYS A 198 17.06 -4.44 -7.16
C LYS A 198 15.80 -3.65 -6.88
N SER A 199 14.70 -4.11 -7.46
CA SER A 199 13.37 -3.57 -7.20
C SER A 199 12.64 -4.49 -6.23
N ILE A 200 12.55 -4.09 -4.96
CA ILE A 200 11.81 -4.80 -3.92
C ILE A 200 10.62 -3.91 -3.54
N PRO A 201 9.37 -4.24 -3.93
CA PRO A 201 8.21 -3.38 -3.70
C PRO A 201 7.69 -3.48 -2.25
N PHE A 202 8.62 -3.48 -1.31
CA PHE A 202 8.37 -3.51 0.13
C PHE A 202 9.05 -2.34 0.81
N PHE A 203 8.32 -1.67 1.68
CA PHE A 203 8.85 -0.60 2.52
C PHE A 203 8.19 -0.60 3.89
N ILE A 204 8.88 -0.01 4.86
CA ILE A 204 8.45 0.13 6.25
C ILE A 204 8.24 1.61 6.54
N VAL A 205 7.13 1.93 7.17
CA VAL A 205 6.85 3.24 7.77
C VAL A 205 7.00 3.13 9.26
N LEU A 206 7.85 3.97 9.83
CA LEU A 206 8.10 4.10 11.26
C LEU A 206 7.65 5.47 11.73
N GLY A 207 6.56 5.53 12.47
CA GLY A 207 6.07 6.70 13.17
C GLY A 207 6.40 6.64 14.67
N ASP A 208 5.98 7.64 15.41
CA ASP A 208 6.26 7.72 16.85
C ASP A 208 5.61 6.58 17.66
N GLU A 209 4.41 6.17 17.29
CA GLU A 209 3.62 5.17 18.04
C GLU A 209 3.24 3.94 17.20
N TYR A 210 3.74 3.81 15.97
CA TYR A 210 3.42 2.71 15.07
C TYR A 210 4.58 2.35 14.17
N CYS A 211 4.60 1.10 13.78
CA CYS A 211 5.50 0.58 12.76
C CYS A 211 4.71 -0.36 11.86
N TYR A 212 4.81 -0.20 10.55
CA TYR A 212 4.18 -1.12 9.62
C TYR A 212 4.95 -1.23 8.31
N GLY A 213 4.78 -2.37 7.64
CA GLY A 213 5.25 -2.59 6.28
C GLY A 213 4.11 -2.59 5.28
N ILE A 214 4.42 -2.15 4.06
CA ILE A 214 3.59 -2.35 2.88
C ILE A 214 4.40 -3.14 1.87
N PHE A 215 3.87 -4.27 1.43
CA PHE A 215 4.33 -4.99 0.25
C PHE A 215 3.31 -4.79 -0.86
N ALA A 216 3.69 -4.10 -1.93
CA ALA A 216 2.85 -3.86 -3.11
C ALA A 216 3.11 -4.98 -4.12
N ASP A 217 2.19 -5.95 -4.21
CA ASP A 217 2.36 -7.15 -5.03
C ASP A 217 1.96 -6.89 -6.48
N ASN A 218 2.85 -6.21 -7.19
CA ASN A 218 2.67 -5.86 -8.59
C ASN A 218 4.02 -5.88 -9.31
N THR A 219 4.08 -6.49 -10.48
CA THR A 219 5.30 -6.66 -11.27
C THR A 219 5.50 -5.59 -12.35
N TYR A 220 4.55 -4.69 -12.54
CA TYR A 220 4.69 -3.57 -13.47
C TYR A 220 5.58 -2.47 -12.89
N LYS A 221 6.03 -1.59 -13.76
CA LYS A 221 6.79 -0.39 -13.36
C LYS A 221 5.98 0.39 -12.32
N THR A 222 6.61 0.64 -11.17
CA THR A 222 5.94 1.22 -10.01
C THR A 222 6.68 2.45 -9.51
N THR A 223 5.95 3.55 -9.36
CA THR A 223 6.44 4.76 -8.71
C THR A 223 6.04 4.77 -7.24
N PHE A 224 7.01 4.99 -6.37
CA PHE A 224 6.84 5.22 -4.94
C PHE A 224 7.18 6.67 -4.63
N ASP A 225 6.22 7.44 -4.19
CA ASP A 225 6.42 8.81 -3.72
C ASP A 225 6.20 8.86 -2.22
N PHE A 226 7.22 9.24 -1.48
CA PHE A 226 7.18 9.26 -0.03
C PHE A 226 7.13 10.69 0.52
N GLY A 227 6.14 11.46 0.06
CA GLY A 227 5.97 12.84 0.48
C GLY A 227 6.81 13.83 -0.32
N TYR A 228 7.32 13.45 -1.49
CA TYR A 228 8.00 14.35 -2.43
C TYR A 228 7.00 15.26 -3.13
N GLU A 229 5.88 14.69 -3.63
CA GLU A 229 4.81 15.47 -4.25
C GLU A 229 4.05 16.31 -3.20
N ASN A 230 3.77 15.72 -2.04
CA ASN A 230 3.06 16.37 -0.95
C ASN A 230 3.39 15.69 0.39
N THR A 231 3.70 16.48 1.40
CA THR A 231 4.12 16.00 2.72
C THR A 231 3.01 15.31 3.54
N ASP A 232 1.75 15.42 3.15
CA ASP A 232 0.60 14.88 3.87
C ASP A 232 0.28 13.43 3.51
N TYR A 233 0.87 12.89 2.42
CA TYR A 233 0.64 11.54 1.95
C TYR A 233 1.87 10.94 1.27
N TYR A 234 1.87 9.61 1.20
CA TYR A 234 2.66 8.87 0.24
C TYR A 234 1.75 8.17 -0.76
N PHE A 235 2.28 7.85 -1.94
CA PHE A 235 1.55 7.03 -2.89
C PHE A 235 2.44 5.96 -3.54
N VAL A 236 1.77 4.88 -3.96
CA VAL A 236 2.33 3.83 -4.81
C VAL A 236 1.48 3.80 -6.07
N GLU A 237 2.09 4.08 -7.22
CA GLU A 237 1.41 4.10 -8.52
C GLU A 237 2.01 3.04 -9.44
N HIS A 238 1.22 2.04 -9.77
CA HIS A 238 1.57 1.02 -10.77
C HIS A 238 1.15 1.49 -12.15
N GLU A 239 2.02 1.30 -13.15
CA GLU A 239 1.72 1.67 -14.54
C GLU A 239 0.55 0.86 -15.10
N LYS A 240 0.42 -0.40 -14.68
CA LYS A 240 -0.66 -1.34 -15.05
C LYS A 240 -0.93 -2.34 -13.93
N GLY A 241 -1.89 -3.22 -14.16
CA GLY A 241 -2.28 -4.27 -13.22
C GLY A 241 -3.41 -3.85 -12.32
N GLU A 242 -3.51 -4.48 -11.17
CA GLU A 242 -4.59 -4.27 -10.21
C GLU A 242 -4.03 -3.84 -8.86
N LEU A 243 -4.89 -3.30 -8.00
CA LEU A 243 -4.53 -3.03 -6.63
C LEU A 243 -4.38 -4.37 -5.91
N ASP A 244 -3.19 -4.60 -5.41
CA ASP A 244 -2.83 -5.75 -4.58
C ASP A 244 -1.70 -5.35 -3.63
N TYR A 245 -1.98 -5.38 -2.32
CA TYR A 245 -0.95 -5.11 -1.33
C TYR A 245 -1.20 -5.82 0.00
N TYR A 246 -0.11 -6.04 0.73
CA TYR A 246 -0.10 -6.59 2.08
C TYR A 246 0.31 -5.50 3.07
N PHE A 247 -0.50 -5.32 4.10
CA PHE A 247 -0.18 -4.49 5.26
C PHE A 247 0.30 -5.38 6.41
N MET A 248 1.41 -5.03 7.01
CA MET A 248 2.12 -5.82 8.03
C MET A 248 2.41 -4.94 9.24
N PRO A 249 1.55 -4.93 10.27
CA PRO A 249 1.79 -4.15 11.48
C PRO A 249 2.80 -4.84 12.39
N GLY A 250 3.63 -4.07 13.06
CA GLY A 250 4.57 -4.57 14.08
C GLY A 250 4.80 -3.58 15.20
N ASN A 251 5.42 -4.04 16.29
CA ASN A 251 5.84 -3.16 17.37
C ASN A 251 7.16 -2.45 17.02
N ASP A 252 7.94 -3.04 16.11
CA ASP A 252 9.20 -2.51 15.59
C ASP A 252 9.46 -3.01 14.17
N MET A 253 10.53 -2.52 13.55
CA MET A 253 10.92 -2.90 12.19
C MET A 253 11.33 -4.37 12.06
N ALA A 254 11.89 -4.97 13.11
CA ALA A 254 12.32 -6.38 13.06
C ALA A 254 11.11 -7.32 12.97
N GLU A 255 10.05 -7.02 13.73
CA GLU A 255 8.79 -7.76 13.64
C GLU A 255 8.15 -7.60 12.25
N VAL A 256 8.14 -6.39 11.70
CA VAL A 256 7.62 -6.14 10.34
C VAL A 256 8.41 -6.90 9.27
N VAL A 257 9.75 -6.92 9.36
CA VAL A 257 10.59 -7.73 8.45
C VAL A 257 10.31 -9.23 8.65
N GLY A 258 10.10 -9.68 9.88
CA GLY A 258 9.70 -11.06 10.17
C GLY A 258 8.39 -11.46 9.51
N LEU A 259 7.39 -10.56 9.53
CA LEU A 259 6.12 -10.77 8.82
C LEU A 259 6.31 -10.82 7.30
N TYR A 260 7.10 -9.90 6.74
CA TYR A 260 7.41 -9.91 5.31
C TYR A 260 8.12 -11.20 4.88
N THR A 261 9.15 -11.63 5.61
CA THR A 261 9.88 -12.87 5.29
C THR A 261 9.06 -14.13 5.56
N SER A 262 8.04 -14.07 6.41
CA SER A 262 7.09 -15.17 6.56
C SER A 262 6.21 -15.39 5.32
N LEU A 263 6.02 -14.36 4.49
CA LEU A 263 5.32 -14.46 3.20
C LEU A 263 6.27 -14.84 2.06
N THR A 264 7.45 -14.21 2.00
CA THR A 264 8.33 -14.28 0.82
C THR A 264 9.50 -15.23 0.99
N GLY A 265 9.60 -15.87 2.14
CA GLY A 265 10.76 -16.70 2.50
C GLY A 265 11.97 -15.89 2.95
N THR A 266 12.98 -16.60 3.42
CA THR A 266 14.27 -16.04 3.86
C THR A 266 15.38 -16.52 2.94
N THR A 267 16.43 -15.70 2.76
CA THR A 267 17.63 -16.13 2.06
C THR A 267 18.30 -17.28 2.83
N PRO A 268 18.63 -18.42 2.17
CA PRO A 268 19.33 -19.50 2.83
C PRO A 268 20.69 -19.03 3.36
N LEU A 269 21.07 -19.51 4.53
CA LEU A 269 22.45 -19.32 5.02
C LEU A 269 23.39 -20.12 4.12
N TYR A 270 24.36 -19.46 3.53
CA TYR A 270 25.47 -20.15 2.86
C TYR A 270 26.31 -20.87 3.95
N GLN A 271 26.53 -22.17 3.75
CA GLN A 271 27.41 -22.96 4.58
C GLN A 271 28.86 -22.78 4.13
#